data_df1ad48d351fa41b7e24e63d4aeb0d2e
#
_entry.id   df1ad48d351fa41b7e24e63d4aeb0d2e
#
_cell.length_a   1.000
_cell.length_b   1.000
_cell.length_c   1.000
_cell.angle_alpha   90.00
_cell.angle_beta   90.00
_cell.angle_gamma   90.00
#
_symmetry.space_group_name_H-M   'P 1'
#
loop_
_entity.id
_entity.type
_entity.pdbx_description
1 polymer ?
#
loop_
_entity_poly.entity_id
_entity_poly.type
_entity_poly.pdbx_seq_one_letter_code
_entity_poly.pdbx_strand_id
1 'polypeptide(L)'
;MTARKHLLYLALEAPREGQASYAHIHEIVGGLRRRGWTVDLFVPSYSGHWKRPGLARRMMEYLCLQWRVMRAFEEGQSVYVRSHFLAFPASLWARLRGAPIVHEINGPYEDVAIAYAWARPLAGIIKWMWRKQFQWADRLITVTPQLADWVRDQGVATPVDVVPNGANTDLFHPDAPCDVDLPERYAVFFGGLARWQGIPTLLAAKQSPVWPSGVDLVIVGDGPERPAVEAAAAADPGIIDLGRQPYRVLPGIVAKSICGLVPKNNLGDRTGTGLYPLKVFETLSCGVPAIVSDFPGQADLVRDNDCGLAVAAENPEALARAVADLAADPACGKEMGIRGRDAIVAAHSWDIRAEDTAVSIQAMIDTRKGLNG
;
A
#
# COMPACT_ATOMS: atom_id res chain seq x y z
N MET A 1 17.78 -30.05 -12.57
CA MET A 1 16.35 -30.10 -12.12
C MET A 1 15.64 -28.86 -12.60
N THR A 2 14.48 -29.01 -13.23
CA THR A 2 13.64 -27.86 -13.63
C THR A 2 13.12 -27.18 -12.35
N ALA A 3 13.47 -25.90 -12.14
CA ALA A 3 12.89 -25.13 -11.05
C ALA A 3 11.37 -25.08 -11.23
N ARG A 4 10.65 -25.48 -10.20
CA ARG A 4 9.19 -25.47 -10.19
C ARG A 4 8.72 -24.03 -10.02
N LYS A 5 7.67 -23.63 -10.74
CA LYS A 5 6.94 -22.37 -10.46
C LYS A 5 6.14 -22.53 -9.18
N HIS A 6 6.83 -22.77 -8.06
CA HIS A 6 6.22 -22.99 -6.76
C HIS A 6 6.85 -22.07 -5.70
N LEU A 7 6.01 -21.27 -5.05
CA LEU A 7 6.39 -20.21 -4.15
C LEU A 7 5.76 -20.39 -2.77
N LEU A 8 6.58 -20.37 -1.73
CA LEU A 8 6.12 -20.28 -0.35
C LEU A 8 6.11 -18.79 0.05
N TYR A 9 4.91 -18.20 0.11
CA TYR A 9 4.72 -16.77 0.39
C TYR A 9 4.49 -16.57 1.90
N LEU A 10 5.46 -15.97 2.58
CA LEU A 10 5.41 -15.65 4.02
C LEU A 10 5.08 -14.18 4.25
N ALA A 11 3.97 -13.89 4.93
CA ALA A 11 3.67 -12.57 5.47
C ALA A 11 3.38 -12.69 6.97
N LEU A 12 4.23 -12.07 7.80
CA LEU A 12 4.01 -12.00 9.25
C LEU A 12 3.01 -10.89 9.64
N GLU A 13 2.78 -9.96 8.72
CA GLU A 13 1.68 -9.00 8.83
C GLU A 13 0.34 -9.73 8.65
N ALA A 14 -0.60 -9.54 9.58
CA ALA A 14 -1.92 -10.14 9.47
C ALA A 14 -2.80 -9.31 8.53
N PRO A 15 -3.02 -9.74 7.28
CA PRO A 15 -3.85 -9.00 6.33
C PRO A 15 -5.31 -9.02 6.78
N ARG A 16 -5.99 -7.86 6.64
CA ARG A 16 -7.42 -7.69 6.94
C ARG A 16 -8.11 -6.98 5.80
N GLU A 17 -9.28 -7.46 5.44
CA GLU A 17 -10.07 -6.82 4.39
C GLU A 17 -10.24 -5.32 4.66
N GLY A 18 -10.07 -4.50 3.63
CA GLY A 18 -10.08 -3.03 3.73
C GLY A 18 -8.75 -2.40 4.15
N GLN A 19 -7.70 -3.19 4.37
CA GLN A 19 -6.34 -2.68 4.57
C GLN A 19 -5.49 -2.87 3.30
N ALA A 20 -4.56 -1.94 3.07
CA ALA A 20 -3.65 -1.98 1.92
C ALA A 20 -2.86 -3.29 1.83
N SER A 21 -2.41 -3.84 2.97
CA SER A 21 -1.68 -5.11 3.00
C SER A 21 -2.55 -6.30 2.55
N TYR A 22 -3.85 -6.26 2.82
CA TYR A 22 -4.77 -7.31 2.36
C TYR A 22 -4.88 -7.30 0.83
N ALA A 23 -5.20 -6.15 0.24
CA ALA A 23 -5.31 -6.01 -1.20
C ALA A 23 -4.00 -6.40 -1.88
N HIS A 24 -2.86 -5.86 -1.45
CA HIS A 24 -1.56 -6.16 -2.02
C HIS A 24 -1.25 -7.67 -2.01
N ILE A 25 -1.35 -8.34 -0.85
CA ILE A 25 -1.00 -9.77 -0.71
C ILE A 25 -1.93 -10.62 -1.60
N HIS A 26 -3.24 -10.39 -1.55
CA HIS A 26 -4.19 -11.25 -2.27
C HIS A 26 -4.16 -11.02 -3.78
N GLU A 27 -3.96 -9.78 -4.22
CA GLU A 27 -3.85 -9.45 -5.64
C GLU A 27 -2.55 -10.01 -6.25
N ILE A 28 -1.40 -9.86 -5.58
CA ILE A 28 -0.13 -10.45 -6.05
C ILE A 28 -0.23 -11.98 -6.06
N VAL A 29 -0.69 -12.61 -4.99
CA VAL A 29 -0.84 -14.07 -4.93
C VAL A 29 -1.83 -14.58 -5.98
N GLY A 30 -2.98 -13.91 -6.14
CA GLY A 30 -3.97 -14.22 -7.16
C GLY A 30 -3.42 -14.09 -8.59
N GLY A 31 -2.73 -13.00 -8.87
CA GLY A 31 -2.10 -12.73 -10.16
C GLY A 31 -0.99 -13.72 -10.51
N LEU A 32 -0.16 -14.11 -9.54
CA LEU A 32 0.85 -15.17 -9.73
C LEU A 32 0.20 -16.52 -10.04
N ARG A 33 -0.89 -16.87 -9.32
CA ARG A 33 -1.64 -18.12 -9.59
C ARG A 33 -2.25 -18.14 -11.00
N ARG A 34 -2.82 -17.02 -11.46
CA ARG A 34 -3.32 -16.90 -12.85
C ARG A 34 -2.22 -17.11 -13.89
N ARG A 35 -0.95 -16.80 -13.54
CA ARG A 35 0.24 -17.00 -14.39
C ARG A 35 0.88 -18.38 -14.23
N GLY A 36 0.19 -19.33 -13.63
CA GLY A 36 0.62 -20.73 -13.50
C GLY A 36 1.64 -20.97 -12.37
N TRP A 37 1.77 -20.03 -11.41
CA TRP A 37 2.53 -20.29 -10.19
C TRP A 37 1.66 -21.04 -9.17
N THR A 38 2.22 -22.06 -8.54
CA THR A 38 1.69 -22.59 -7.29
C THR A 38 2.18 -21.70 -6.16
N VAL A 39 1.26 -21.10 -5.39
CA VAL A 39 1.62 -20.22 -4.29
C VAL A 39 0.95 -20.68 -3.01
N ASP A 40 1.76 -21.11 -2.05
CA ASP A 40 1.32 -21.43 -0.69
C ASP A 40 1.45 -20.20 0.18
N LEU A 41 0.32 -19.64 0.60
CA LEU A 41 0.27 -18.43 1.40
C LEU A 41 0.30 -18.74 2.89
N PHE A 42 1.31 -18.24 3.59
CA PHE A 42 1.50 -18.35 5.03
C PHE A 42 1.26 -17.00 5.70
N VAL A 43 0.12 -16.85 6.33
CA VAL A 43 -0.28 -15.67 7.11
C VAL A 43 -0.72 -16.07 8.52
N PRO A 44 -0.69 -15.16 9.51
CA PRO A 44 -1.16 -15.46 10.86
C PRO A 44 -2.60 -15.96 10.89
N SER A 45 -2.92 -16.90 11.77
CA SER A 45 -4.25 -17.52 11.89
C SER A 45 -5.35 -16.54 12.27
N TYR A 46 -4.96 -15.40 12.89
CA TYR A 46 -5.86 -14.30 13.24
C TYR A 46 -6.01 -13.25 12.11
N SER A 47 -5.49 -13.53 10.92
CA SER A 47 -5.78 -12.73 9.72
C SER A 47 -7.28 -12.72 9.43
N GLY A 48 -7.80 -11.55 9.04
CA GLY A 48 -9.26 -11.37 8.88
C GLY A 48 -9.99 -10.96 10.17
N HIS A 49 -9.41 -11.16 11.35
CA HIS A 49 -10.01 -10.70 12.61
C HIS A 49 -9.49 -9.32 13.01
N TRP A 50 -10.39 -8.41 13.37
CA TRP A 50 -10.02 -7.04 13.74
C TRP A 50 -9.37 -6.94 15.13
N LYS A 51 -9.76 -7.79 16.06
CA LYS A 51 -9.16 -7.85 17.38
C LYS A 51 -7.77 -8.49 17.31
N ARG A 52 -6.74 -7.72 17.63
CA ARG A 52 -5.37 -8.23 17.69
C ARG A 52 -5.16 -9.08 18.94
N PRO A 53 -4.58 -10.27 18.82
CA PRO A 53 -4.20 -11.04 20.01
C PRO A 53 -3.05 -10.37 20.77
N GLY A 54 -2.87 -10.76 22.04
CA GLY A 54 -1.76 -10.28 22.87
C GLY A 54 -0.38 -10.60 22.28
N LEU A 55 0.65 -9.89 22.73
CA LEU A 55 2.00 -9.96 22.16
C LEU A 55 2.57 -11.38 22.18
N ALA A 56 2.43 -12.11 23.29
CA ALA A 56 2.95 -13.47 23.42
C ALA A 56 2.35 -14.42 22.36
N ARG A 57 1.03 -14.38 22.15
CA ARG A 57 0.35 -15.16 21.10
C ARG A 57 0.82 -14.80 19.72
N ARG A 58 1.04 -13.50 19.44
CA ARG A 58 1.57 -13.04 18.16
C ARG A 58 2.99 -13.55 17.91
N MET A 59 3.86 -13.51 18.92
CA MET A 59 5.22 -14.04 18.80
C MET A 59 5.24 -15.55 18.54
N MET A 60 4.41 -16.31 19.26
CA MET A 60 4.23 -17.74 19.02
C MET A 60 3.78 -18.01 17.57
N GLU A 61 2.77 -17.28 17.10
CA GLU A 61 2.23 -17.41 15.74
C GLU A 61 3.32 -17.13 14.68
N TYR A 62 4.14 -16.10 14.86
CA TYR A 62 5.22 -15.77 13.94
C TYR A 62 6.29 -16.88 13.89
N LEU A 63 6.62 -17.50 15.01
CA LEU A 63 7.54 -18.63 15.04
C LEU A 63 6.93 -19.87 14.38
N CYS A 64 5.67 -20.18 14.69
CA CYS A 64 4.96 -21.32 14.10
C CYS A 64 4.84 -21.18 12.57
N LEU A 65 4.54 -19.99 12.06
CA LEU A 65 4.45 -19.74 10.61
C LEU A 65 5.79 -20.00 9.92
N GLN A 66 6.87 -19.46 10.45
CA GLN A 66 8.20 -19.66 9.88
C GLN A 66 8.58 -21.14 9.91
N TRP A 67 8.32 -21.83 11.02
CA TRP A 67 8.56 -23.27 11.11
C TRP A 67 7.72 -24.07 10.08
N ARG A 68 6.45 -23.66 9.83
CA ARG A 68 5.61 -24.28 8.79
C ARG A 68 6.20 -24.06 7.40
N VAL A 69 6.70 -22.87 7.08
CA VAL A 69 7.40 -22.58 5.81
C VAL A 69 8.62 -23.48 5.67
N MET A 70 9.46 -23.57 6.72
CA MET A 70 10.68 -24.40 6.70
C MET A 70 10.36 -25.90 6.49
N ARG A 71 9.24 -26.38 7.05
CA ARG A 71 8.80 -27.78 6.89
C ARG A 71 8.12 -28.06 5.56
N ALA A 72 7.44 -27.07 5.00
CA ALA A 72 6.75 -27.20 3.72
C ALA A 72 7.71 -27.10 2.52
N PHE A 73 8.93 -26.59 2.73
CA PHE A 73 9.88 -26.37 1.66
C PHE A 73 10.38 -27.70 1.06
N GLU A 74 10.25 -27.80 -0.25
CA GLU A 74 10.82 -28.85 -1.08
C GLU A 74 11.88 -28.27 -2.04
N GLU A 75 12.82 -29.11 -2.44
CA GLU A 75 13.85 -28.71 -3.39
C GLU A 75 13.24 -28.26 -4.73
N GLY A 76 13.73 -27.15 -5.25
CA GLY A 76 13.21 -26.51 -6.45
C GLY A 76 12.10 -25.46 -6.23
N GLN A 77 11.64 -25.28 -4.99
CA GLN A 77 10.75 -24.17 -4.63
C GLN A 77 11.53 -22.91 -4.30
N SER A 78 10.81 -21.77 -4.24
CA SER A 78 11.35 -20.49 -3.81
C SER A 78 10.57 -19.94 -2.61
N VAL A 79 11.24 -19.14 -1.77
CA VAL A 79 10.63 -18.48 -0.63
C VAL A 79 10.44 -17.00 -0.94
N TYR A 80 9.25 -16.49 -0.76
CA TYR A 80 8.91 -15.08 -0.89
C TYR A 80 8.52 -14.52 0.48
N VAL A 81 9.21 -13.49 0.93
CA VAL A 81 8.99 -12.90 2.25
C VAL A 81 8.53 -11.46 2.09
N ARG A 82 7.31 -11.16 2.53
CA ARG A 82 6.93 -9.78 2.76
C ARG A 82 7.71 -9.29 3.98
N SER A 83 8.62 -8.34 3.75
CA SER A 83 9.68 -7.98 4.69
C SER A 83 9.16 -7.60 6.08
N HIS A 84 9.70 -8.29 7.07
CA HIS A 84 9.46 -8.05 8.48
C HIS A 84 10.70 -8.43 9.27
N PHE A 85 11.15 -7.62 10.24
CA PHE A 85 12.38 -7.91 10.98
C PHE A 85 12.34 -9.26 11.70
N LEU A 86 11.17 -9.70 12.17
CA LEU A 86 10.98 -11.01 12.79
C LEU A 86 10.95 -12.18 11.80
N ALA A 87 11.05 -11.95 10.48
CA ALA A 87 11.26 -13.03 9.51
C ALA A 87 12.72 -13.50 9.45
N PHE A 88 13.56 -12.96 10.33
CA PHE A 88 14.99 -13.27 10.43
C PHE A 88 15.29 -14.78 10.53
N PRO A 89 14.60 -15.60 11.37
CA PRO A 89 14.82 -17.05 11.42
C PRO A 89 14.60 -17.75 10.06
N ALA A 90 13.53 -17.41 9.36
CA ALA A 90 13.23 -18.00 8.04
C ALA A 90 14.28 -17.60 6.99
N SER A 91 14.72 -16.34 7.01
CA SER A 91 15.74 -15.83 6.10
C SER A 91 17.13 -16.46 6.37
N LEU A 92 17.50 -16.61 7.63
CA LEU A 92 18.73 -17.32 8.02
C LEU A 92 18.69 -18.79 7.59
N TRP A 93 17.56 -19.46 7.82
CA TRP A 93 17.36 -20.85 7.41
C TRP A 93 17.48 -20.99 5.89
N ALA A 94 16.80 -20.11 5.12
CA ALA A 94 16.89 -20.13 3.65
C ALA A 94 18.34 -19.97 3.19
N ARG A 95 19.10 -19.04 3.79
CA ARG A 95 20.51 -18.85 3.52
C ARG A 95 21.33 -20.10 3.78
N LEU A 96 21.12 -20.78 4.93
CA LEU A 96 21.86 -21.98 5.32
C LEU A 96 21.50 -23.20 4.44
N ARG A 97 20.26 -23.28 3.98
CA ARG A 97 19.78 -24.36 3.10
C ARG A 97 20.04 -24.11 1.61
N GLY A 98 20.52 -22.92 1.26
CA GLY A 98 20.64 -22.52 -0.13
C GLY A 98 19.29 -22.41 -0.85
N ALA A 99 18.18 -22.19 -0.12
CA ALA A 99 16.87 -21.99 -0.70
C ALA A 99 16.78 -20.62 -1.37
N PRO A 100 16.26 -20.51 -2.62
CA PRO A 100 16.06 -19.23 -3.28
C PRO A 100 15.08 -18.35 -2.50
N ILE A 101 15.47 -17.10 -2.20
CA ILE A 101 14.67 -16.20 -1.35
C ILE A 101 14.57 -14.80 -1.94
N VAL A 102 13.33 -14.28 -2.02
CA VAL A 102 13.00 -12.90 -2.38
C VAL A 102 12.43 -12.19 -1.16
N HIS A 103 12.83 -10.94 -0.94
CA HIS A 103 12.19 -10.06 0.03
C HIS A 103 11.47 -8.90 -0.67
N GLU A 104 10.19 -8.73 -0.35
CA GLU A 104 9.39 -7.58 -0.76
C GLU A 104 9.39 -6.53 0.35
N ILE A 105 9.86 -5.32 0.04
CA ILE A 105 10.06 -4.23 0.97
C ILE A 105 9.02 -3.14 0.69
N ASN A 106 8.13 -2.89 1.65
CA ASN A 106 7.01 -1.95 1.54
C ASN A 106 7.25 -0.63 2.31
N GLY A 107 8.37 -0.53 3.00
CA GLY A 107 8.78 0.65 3.75
C GLY A 107 10.11 0.42 4.46
N PRO A 108 10.76 1.49 4.92
CA PRO A 108 12.02 1.42 5.65
C PRO A 108 11.80 0.86 7.07
N TYR A 109 12.90 0.42 7.71
CA TYR A 109 12.82 -0.14 9.08
C TYR A 109 12.37 0.88 10.13
N GLU A 110 12.49 2.16 9.85
CA GLU A 110 12.03 3.27 10.69
C GLU A 110 10.51 3.23 10.92
N ASP A 111 9.75 2.66 10.01
CA ASP A 111 8.29 2.47 10.15
C ASP A 111 7.93 1.72 11.43
N VAL A 112 8.80 0.82 11.91
CA VAL A 112 8.59 0.11 13.18
C VAL A 112 8.65 1.05 14.37
N ALA A 113 9.60 1.99 14.39
CA ALA A 113 9.75 2.98 15.45
C ALA A 113 8.65 4.05 15.42
N ILE A 114 8.10 4.34 14.23
CA ILE A 114 6.93 5.22 14.04
C ILE A 114 5.67 4.53 14.58
N ALA A 115 5.47 3.26 14.22
CA ALA A 115 4.29 2.50 14.63
C ALA A 115 4.33 2.07 16.12
N TYR A 116 5.53 1.85 16.67
CA TYR A 116 5.73 1.30 18.01
C TYR A 116 6.83 2.04 18.77
N ALA A 117 6.46 3.01 19.61
CA ALA A 117 7.42 3.80 20.39
C ALA A 117 8.35 2.96 21.27
N TRP A 118 7.89 1.80 21.78
CA TRP A 118 8.69 0.86 22.55
C TRP A 118 9.84 0.21 21.76
N ALA A 119 9.77 0.22 20.43
CA ALA A 119 10.80 -0.35 19.56
C ALA A 119 12.00 0.60 19.34
N ARG A 120 11.88 1.88 19.69
CA ARG A 120 12.95 2.88 19.52
C ARG A 120 14.29 2.47 20.14
N PRO A 121 14.37 1.93 21.39
CA PRO A 121 15.63 1.45 21.95
C PRO A 121 16.24 0.27 21.19
N LEU A 122 15.43 -0.47 20.43
CA LEU A 122 15.85 -1.65 19.66
C LEU A 122 16.16 -1.32 18.20
N ALA A 123 16.09 -0.03 17.79
CA ALA A 123 16.25 0.37 16.40
C ALA A 123 17.54 -0.15 15.74
N GLY A 124 18.67 -0.15 16.47
CA GLY A 124 19.94 -0.69 15.98
C GLY A 124 19.89 -2.19 15.68
N ILE A 125 19.25 -2.98 16.55
CA ILE A 125 19.07 -4.42 16.37
C ILE A 125 18.12 -4.69 15.20
N ILE A 126 17.01 -3.96 15.12
CA ILE A 126 16.03 -4.08 14.05
C ILE A 126 16.68 -3.76 12.70
N LYS A 127 17.44 -2.67 12.62
CA LYS A 127 18.23 -2.29 11.44
C LYS A 127 19.18 -3.41 11.03
N TRP A 128 19.95 -3.95 11.98
CA TRP A 128 20.90 -5.03 11.73
C TRP A 128 20.18 -6.29 11.20
N MET A 129 19.05 -6.69 11.81
CA MET A 129 18.26 -7.84 11.38
C MET A 129 17.76 -7.66 9.94
N TRP A 130 17.24 -6.49 9.60
CA TRP A 130 16.77 -6.22 8.24
C TRP A 130 17.90 -6.22 7.23
N ARG A 131 18.98 -5.51 7.53
CA ARG A 131 20.14 -5.47 6.64
C ARG A 131 20.69 -6.87 6.36
N LYS A 132 20.74 -7.75 7.37
CA LYS A 132 21.18 -9.14 7.19
C LYS A 132 20.22 -9.93 6.31
N GLN A 133 18.93 -9.79 6.50
CA GLN A 133 17.92 -10.45 5.65
C GLN A 133 18.06 -10.00 4.20
N PHE A 134 18.26 -8.71 3.94
CA PHE A 134 18.46 -8.18 2.59
C PHE A 134 19.75 -8.70 1.96
N GLN A 135 20.85 -8.78 2.72
CA GLN A 135 22.11 -9.35 2.24
C GLN A 135 22.04 -10.86 1.96
N TRP A 136 21.14 -11.59 2.61
CA TRP A 136 20.92 -13.02 2.39
C TRP A 136 19.93 -13.32 1.27
N ALA A 137 19.14 -12.35 0.89
CA ALA A 137 18.21 -12.50 -0.22
C ALA A 137 18.94 -12.62 -1.56
N ASP A 138 18.36 -13.35 -2.48
CA ASP A 138 18.85 -13.42 -3.87
C ASP A 138 18.31 -12.26 -4.71
N ARG A 139 17.14 -11.74 -4.30
CA ARG A 139 16.50 -10.61 -4.94
C ARG A 139 15.64 -9.83 -3.95
N LEU A 140 15.58 -8.52 -4.18
CA LEU A 140 14.73 -7.61 -3.42
C LEU A 140 13.71 -6.97 -4.36
N ILE A 141 12.51 -6.75 -3.87
CA ILE A 141 11.46 -6.01 -4.58
C ILE A 141 11.06 -4.84 -3.68
N THR A 142 11.00 -3.62 -4.23
CA THR A 142 10.56 -2.42 -3.53
C THR A 142 9.38 -1.78 -4.23
N VAL A 143 8.55 -1.06 -3.49
CA VAL A 143 7.33 -0.43 -4.04
C VAL A 143 7.56 0.97 -4.62
N THR A 144 8.74 1.56 -4.42
CA THR A 144 9.13 2.86 -5.01
C THR A 144 10.59 2.86 -5.43
N PRO A 145 10.98 3.66 -6.45
CA PRO A 145 12.39 3.86 -6.80
C PRO A 145 13.22 4.40 -5.63
N GLN A 146 12.66 5.37 -4.89
CA GLN A 146 13.32 6.00 -3.74
C GLN A 146 13.58 4.99 -2.60
N LEU A 147 12.68 4.02 -2.42
CA LEU A 147 12.88 2.94 -1.46
C LEU A 147 13.97 1.96 -1.93
N ALA A 148 14.11 1.76 -3.25
CA ALA A 148 15.21 0.98 -3.81
C ALA A 148 16.56 1.67 -3.55
N ASP A 149 16.63 2.99 -3.72
CA ASP A 149 17.83 3.77 -3.40
C ASP A 149 18.15 3.73 -1.91
N TRP A 150 17.13 3.90 -1.06
CA TRP A 150 17.28 3.73 0.39
C TRP A 150 17.86 2.35 0.76
N VAL A 151 17.43 1.25 0.10
CA VAL A 151 17.99 -0.09 0.32
C VAL A 151 19.47 -0.15 -0.08
N ARG A 152 19.84 0.42 -1.23
CA ARG A 152 21.24 0.48 -1.70
C ARG A 152 22.13 1.27 -0.72
N ASP A 153 21.61 2.36 -0.17
CA ASP A 153 22.30 3.21 0.83
C ASP A 153 22.56 2.48 2.16
N GLN A 154 21.81 1.38 2.42
CA GLN A 154 22.15 0.50 3.56
C GLN A 154 23.38 -0.39 3.29
N GLY A 155 24.05 -0.26 2.15
CA GLY A 155 25.19 -1.09 1.75
C GLY A 155 24.79 -2.54 1.44
N VAL A 156 23.66 -2.71 0.76
CA VAL A 156 23.15 -4.00 0.29
C VAL A 156 23.42 -4.11 -1.21
N ALA A 157 24.17 -5.15 -1.60
CA ALA A 157 24.55 -5.41 -2.99
C ALA A 157 23.56 -6.33 -3.72
N THR A 158 22.56 -6.85 -3.01
CA THR A 158 21.51 -7.71 -3.60
C THR A 158 20.75 -6.95 -4.69
N PRO A 159 20.50 -7.53 -5.87
CA PRO A 159 19.71 -6.89 -6.91
C PRO A 159 18.32 -6.46 -6.42
N VAL A 160 17.92 -5.25 -6.78
CA VAL A 160 16.65 -4.63 -6.36
C VAL A 160 15.83 -4.29 -7.58
N ASP A 161 14.63 -4.85 -7.67
CA ASP A 161 13.61 -4.48 -8.65
C ASP A 161 12.58 -3.54 -8.01
N VAL A 162 11.98 -2.67 -8.82
CA VAL A 162 10.90 -1.79 -8.39
C VAL A 162 9.60 -2.31 -8.98
N VAL A 163 8.69 -2.75 -8.09
CA VAL A 163 7.34 -3.18 -8.45
C VAL A 163 6.36 -2.33 -7.62
N PRO A 164 5.85 -1.23 -8.19
CA PRO A 164 4.93 -0.34 -7.49
C PRO A 164 3.63 -1.01 -7.07
N ASN A 165 2.89 -0.36 -6.20
CA ASN A 165 1.50 -0.72 -5.94
C ASN A 165 0.63 -0.53 -7.20
N GLY A 166 -0.57 -1.07 -7.17
CA GLY A 166 -1.54 -0.97 -8.26
C GLY A 166 -2.98 -0.91 -7.77
N ALA A 167 -3.92 -0.97 -8.71
CA ALA A 167 -5.34 -1.11 -8.44
C ALA A 167 -5.93 -2.34 -9.14
N ASN A 168 -6.99 -2.89 -8.57
CA ASN A 168 -7.85 -3.85 -9.26
C ASN A 168 -8.79 -3.07 -10.18
N THR A 169 -8.40 -2.98 -11.45
CA THR A 169 -9.08 -2.16 -12.46
C THR A 169 -10.43 -2.71 -12.90
N ASP A 170 -10.73 -3.97 -12.59
CA ASP A 170 -12.04 -4.59 -12.81
C ASP A 170 -13.01 -4.26 -11.67
N LEU A 171 -12.49 -4.06 -10.45
CA LEU A 171 -13.26 -3.68 -9.29
C LEU A 171 -13.41 -2.14 -9.19
N PHE A 172 -12.31 -1.42 -9.32
CA PHE A 172 -12.27 0.05 -9.30
C PHE A 172 -12.38 0.57 -10.74
N HIS A 173 -13.57 0.96 -11.14
CA HIS A 173 -13.85 1.48 -12.48
C HIS A 173 -14.93 2.58 -12.43
N PRO A 174 -15.05 3.45 -13.46
CA PRO A 174 -15.98 4.59 -13.45
C PRO A 174 -17.44 4.22 -13.25
N ASP A 175 -17.85 3.07 -13.78
CA ASP A 175 -19.24 2.58 -13.74
C ASP A 175 -19.49 1.64 -12.54
N ALA A 176 -18.66 1.70 -11.49
CA ALA A 176 -18.82 0.85 -10.31
C ALA A 176 -20.18 1.12 -9.61
N PRO A 177 -20.96 0.08 -9.30
CA PRO A 177 -22.27 0.27 -8.67
C PRO A 177 -22.15 0.86 -7.27
N CYS A 178 -23.10 1.69 -6.88
CA CYS A 178 -23.14 2.32 -5.58
C CYS A 178 -24.56 2.33 -5.02
N ASP A 179 -24.78 1.55 -3.98
CA ASP A 179 -26.05 1.46 -3.26
C ASP A 179 -26.04 2.30 -1.95
N VAL A 180 -24.95 3.07 -1.73
CA VAL A 180 -24.82 3.97 -0.58
C VAL A 180 -25.50 5.30 -0.91
N ASP A 181 -26.29 5.82 0.04
CA ASP A 181 -26.85 7.17 -0.07
C ASP A 181 -25.72 8.19 0.12
N LEU A 182 -25.50 9.03 -0.88
CA LEU A 182 -24.38 9.96 -0.97
C LEU A 182 -24.86 11.35 -1.37
N PRO A 183 -24.16 12.40 -0.92
CA PRO A 183 -24.43 13.76 -1.41
C PRO A 183 -24.28 13.84 -2.93
N GLU A 184 -24.93 14.81 -3.56
CA GLU A 184 -24.82 15.03 -4.99
C GLU A 184 -23.40 15.43 -5.43
N ARG A 185 -22.70 16.22 -4.62
CA ARG A 185 -21.35 16.70 -4.88
C ARG A 185 -20.47 16.54 -3.65
N TYR A 186 -19.40 15.79 -3.76
CA TYR A 186 -18.49 15.54 -2.63
C TYR A 186 -17.06 15.22 -3.07
N ALA A 187 -16.12 15.55 -2.20
CA ALA A 187 -14.77 15.01 -2.21
C ALA A 187 -14.68 13.82 -1.26
N VAL A 188 -13.93 12.77 -1.60
CA VAL A 188 -13.86 11.55 -0.79
C VAL A 188 -12.48 11.31 -0.20
N PHE A 189 -12.43 10.94 1.08
CA PHE A 189 -11.29 10.31 1.71
C PHE A 189 -11.68 8.89 2.13
N PHE A 190 -10.84 7.90 1.82
CA PHE A 190 -11.06 6.53 2.27
C PHE A 190 -9.77 5.86 2.74
N GLY A 191 -9.88 4.98 3.75
CA GLY A 191 -8.79 4.21 4.33
C GLY A 191 -8.60 4.39 5.83
N GLY A 192 -7.40 4.13 6.35
CA GLY A 192 -7.12 4.23 7.79
C GLY A 192 -7.22 5.67 8.30
N LEU A 193 -8.01 5.88 9.35
CA LEU A 193 -8.14 7.18 10.03
C LEU A 193 -6.99 7.34 11.02
N ALA A 194 -5.83 7.75 10.53
CA ALA A 194 -4.63 7.95 11.32
C ALA A 194 -4.03 9.34 11.07
N ARG A 195 -3.35 9.89 12.08
CA ARG A 195 -2.77 11.23 12.00
C ARG A 195 -1.87 11.42 10.77
N TRP A 196 -1.02 10.43 10.48
CA TRP A 196 -0.13 10.47 9.31
C TRP A 196 -0.84 10.35 7.96
N GLN A 197 -2.12 10.01 7.97
CA GLN A 197 -2.97 10.02 6.77
C GLN A 197 -3.55 11.42 6.49
N GLY A 198 -3.23 12.41 7.32
CA GLY A 198 -3.64 13.80 7.14
C GLY A 198 -5.07 14.11 7.61
N ILE A 199 -5.66 13.30 8.50
CA ILE A 199 -7.02 13.55 9.01
C ILE A 199 -7.19 14.95 9.61
N PRO A 200 -6.27 15.47 10.46
CA PRO A 200 -6.39 16.84 10.96
C PRO A 200 -6.38 17.89 9.84
N THR A 201 -5.52 17.74 8.84
CA THR A 201 -5.45 18.63 7.68
C THR A 201 -6.74 18.59 6.86
N LEU A 202 -7.30 17.39 6.68
CA LEU A 202 -8.54 17.17 5.94
C LEU A 202 -9.74 17.88 6.62
N LEU A 203 -9.90 17.70 7.93
CA LEU A 203 -10.97 18.33 8.70
C LEU A 203 -10.81 19.85 8.73
N ALA A 204 -9.59 20.36 8.90
CA ALA A 204 -9.31 21.79 8.84
C ALA A 204 -9.55 22.39 7.44
N ALA A 205 -9.28 21.64 6.38
CA ALA A 205 -9.56 22.07 5.00
C ALA A 205 -11.07 22.23 4.75
N LYS A 206 -11.90 21.32 5.26
CA LYS A 206 -13.37 21.41 5.15
C LYS A 206 -13.93 22.65 5.87
N GLN A 207 -13.30 23.08 6.95
CA GLN A 207 -13.67 24.26 7.70
C GLN A 207 -13.12 25.57 7.10
N SER A 208 -12.26 25.49 6.10
CA SER A 208 -11.67 26.66 5.43
C SER A 208 -12.76 27.43 4.65
N PRO A 209 -12.75 28.79 4.69
CA PRO A 209 -13.66 29.58 3.85
C PRO A 209 -13.41 29.41 2.34
N VAL A 210 -12.28 28.81 1.97
CA VAL A 210 -11.95 28.49 0.57
C VAL A 210 -12.60 27.18 0.12
N TRP A 211 -13.03 26.32 1.05
CA TRP A 211 -13.76 25.10 0.66
C TRP A 211 -15.05 25.45 -0.10
N PRO A 212 -15.29 24.84 -1.26
CA PRO A 212 -16.42 25.26 -2.10
C PRO A 212 -17.77 24.94 -1.44
N SER A 213 -18.65 25.93 -1.44
CA SER A 213 -20.04 25.74 -0.98
C SER A 213 -20.75 24.67 -1.81
N GLY A 214 -21.57 23.83 -1.14
CA GLY A 214 -22.30 22.74 -1.81
C GLY A 214 -21.43 21.55 -2.23
N VAL A 215 -20.20 21.45 -1.73
CA VAL A 215 -19.37 20.26 -1.84
C VAL A 215 -19.16 19.67 -0.44
N ASP A 216 -19.64 18.47 -0.23
CA ASP A 216 -19.49 17.75 1.01
C ASP A 216 -18.16 17.00 1.10
N LEU A 217 -17.78 16.61 2.31
CA LEU A 217 -16.63 15.75 2.57
C LEU A 217 -17.12 14.38 3.04
N VAL A 218 -16.96 13.37 2.20
CA VAL A 218 -17.27 11.97 2.55
C VAL A 218 -16.03 11.29 3.09
N ILE A 219 -16.10 10.73 4.30
CA ILE A 219 -15.00 10.02 4.96
C ILE A 219 -15.40 8.56 5.14
N VAL A 220 -14.54 7.65 4.63
CA VAL A 220 -14.75 6.21 4.72
C VAL A 220 -13.55 5.56 5.41
N GLY A 221 -13.78 4.91 6.53
CA GLY A 221 -12.70 4.20 7.21
C GLY A 221 -12.85 4.10 8.70
N ASP A 222 -11.74 3.72 9.34
CA ASP A 222 -11.67 3.57 10.78
C ASP A 222 -10.20 3.70 11.24
N GLY A 223 -10.00 4.12 12.49
CA GLY A 223 -8.67 4.26 13.05
C GLY A 223 -8.61 5.15 14.30
N PRO A 224 -7.39 5.47 14.77
CA PRO A 224 -7.20 6.28 15.97
C PRO A 224 -7.83 7.68 15.92
N GLU A 225 -7.95 8.28 14.73
CA GLU A 225 -8.53 9.61 14.54
C GLU A 225 -10.07 9.59 14.38
N ARG A 226 -10.71 8.42 14.53
CA ARG A 226 -12.18 8.31 14.43
C ARG A 226 -12.95 9.26 15.35
N PRO A 227 -12.58 9.41 16.64
CA PRO A 227 -13.29 10.35 17.51
C PRO A 227 -13.29 11.80 17.00
N ALA A 228 -12.20 12.22 16.33
CA ALA A 228 -12.11 13.56 15.74
C ALA A 228 -13.03 13.69 14.50
N VAL A 229 -13.14 12.64 13.69
CA VAL A 229 -14.06 12.62 12.54
C VAL A 229 -15.52 12.64 13.00
N GLU A 230 -15.89 11.84 13.98
CA GLU A 230 -17.25 11.80 14.56
C GLU A 230 -17.64 13.16 15.16
N ALA A 231 -16.71 13.81 15.89
CA ALA A 231 -16.95 15.14 16.46
C ALA A 231 -17.13 16.20 15.36
N ALA A 232 -16.33 16.14 14.28
CA ALA A 232 -16.45 17.06 13.17
C ALA A 232 -17.76 16.86 12.39
N ALA A 233 -18.17 15.62 12.14
CA ALA A 233 -19.44 15.30 11.47
C ALA A 233 -20.67 15.73 12.30
N ALA A 234 -20.57 15.66 13.63
CA ALA A 234 -21.63 16.16 14.50
C ALA A 234 -21.76 17.70 14.50
N ALA A 235 -20.66 18.40 14.22
CA ALA A 235 -20.62 19.87 14.19
C ALA A 235 -20.91 20.47 12.80
N ASP A 236 -20.62 19.73 11.74
CA ASP A 236 -20.79 20.18 10.34
C ASP A 236 -21.53 19.10 9.53
N PRO A 237 -22.81 19.34 9.13
CA PRO A 237 -23.59 18.40 8.30
C PRO A 237 -22.98 18.15 6.92
N GLY A 238 -22.06 18.97 6.45
CA GLY A 238 -21.30 18.78 5.22
C GLY A 238 -20.12 17.80 5.37
N ILE A 239 -19.96 17.15 6.54
CA ILE A 239 -19.02 16.05 6.76
C ILE A 239 -19.79 14.76 6.96
N ILE A 240 -19.69 13.83 6.02
CA ILE A 240 -20.40 12.55 6.05
C ILE A 240 -19.44 11.45 6.46
N ASP A 241 -19.57 10.95 7.69
CA ASP A 241 -18.81 9.79 8.18
C ASP A 241 -19.56 8.50 7.87
N LEU A 242 -19.13 7.78 6.87
CA LEU A 242 -19.68 6.46 6.51
C LEU A 242 -19.09 5.31 7.33
N GLY A 243 -18.15 5.61 8.21
CA GLY A 243 -17.45 4.57 8.94
C GLY A 243 -16.72 3.60 8.02
N ARG A 244 -16.50 2.38 8.53
CA ARG A 244 -15.88 1.33 7.74
C ARG A 244 -16.89 0.73 6.76
N GLN A 245 -16.51 0.68 5.49
CA GLN A 245 -17.28 0.02 4.44
C GLN A 245 -16.56 -1.24 3.94
N PRO A 246 -17.29 -2.24 3.44
CA PRO A 246 -16.71 -3.37 2.74
C PRO A 246 -15.88 -2.89 1.53
N TYR A 247 -14.73 -3.54 1.27
CA TYR A 247 -13.83 -3.12 0.20
C TYR A 247 -14.52 -3.04 -1.17
N ARG A 248 -15.44 -3.96 -1.45
CA ARG A 248 -16.23 -4.01 -2.69
C ARG A 248 -17.21 -2.84 -2.89
N VAL A 249 -17.53 -2.10 -1.82
CA VAL A 249 -18.44 -0.94 -1.88
C VAL A 249 -17.68 0.35 -2.19
N LEU A 250 -16.39 0.40 -1.85
CA LEU A 250 -15.55 1.59 -2.04
C LEU A 250 -15.53 2.10 -3.49
N PRO A 251 -15.43 1.26 -4.54
CA PRO A 251 -15.36 1.74 -5.91
C PRO A 251 -16.54 2.64 -6.29
N GLY A 252 -17.76 2.25 -5.94
CA GLY A 252 -18.96 3.04 -6.23
C GLY A 252 -19.01 4.37 -5.48
N ILE A 253 -18.49 4.41 -4.22
CA ILE A 253 -18.37 5.65 -3.46
C ILE A 253 -17.31 6.57 -4.11
N VAL A 254 -16.19 6.01 -4.55
CA VAL A 254 -15.09 6.78 -5.17
C VAL A 254 -15.49 7.28 -6.55
N ALA A 255 -16.08 6.45 -7.39
CA ALA A 255 -16.41 6.78 -8.79
C ALA A 255 -17.41 7.95 -8.93
N LYS A 256 -18.24 8.21 -7.93
CA LYS A 256 -19.21 9.32 -7.91
C LYS A 256 -18.65 10.62 -7.32
N SER A 257 -17.42 10.62 -6.76
CA SER A 257 -16.82 11.80 -6.15
C SER A 257 -16.25 12.78 -7.19
N ILE A 258 -16.14 14.05 -6.81
CA ILE A 258 -15.44 15.08 -7.61
C ILE A 258 -13.93 14.78 -7.64
N CYS A 259 -13.37 14.36 -6.50
CA CYS A 259 -11.95 14.02 -6.34
C CYS A 259 -11.73 13.09 -5.15
N GLY A 260 -10.65 12.31 -5.20
CA GLY A 260 -10.15 11.56 -4.06
C GLY A 260 -9.03 12.30 -3.34
N LEU A 261 -9.05 12.28 -2.01
CA LEU A 261 -8.15 13.05 -1.15
C LEU A 261 -7.09 12.16 -0.50
N VAL A 262 -5.83 12.50 -0.66
CA VAL A 262 -4.69 11.76 -0.10
C VAL A 262 -3.71 12.72 0.63
N PRO A 263 -4.16 13.42 1.68
CA PRO A 263 -3.42 14.49 2.35
C PRO A 263 -2.43 13.94 3.38
N LYS A 264 -1.42 13.19 2.94
CA LYS A 264 -0.40 12.63 3.82
C LYS A 264 0.37 13.71 4.57
N ASN A 265 0.69 13.46 5.85
CA ASN A 265 1.56 14.31 6.63
C ASN A 265 3.05 14.01 6.34
N ASN A 266 3.90 14.99 6.60
CA ASN A 266 5.34 14.81 6.56
C ASN A 266 5.80 13.96 7.75
N LEU A 267 6.51 12.88 7.47
CA LEU A 267 7.11 11.97 8.44
C LEU A 267 8.65 12.03 8.40
N GLY A 268 9.21 13.18 8.03
CA GLY A 268 10.65 13.36 7.88
C GLY A 268 11.24 12.45 6.81
N ASP A 269 12.38 11.82 7.09
CA ASP A 269 13.10 10.96 6.13
C ASP A 269 12.22 9.85 5.54
N ARG A 270 11.17 9.42 6.28
CA ARG A 270 10.22 8.40 5.80
C ARG A 270 9.47 8.83 4.54
N THR A 271 9.11 10.09 4.42
CA THR A 271 8.42 10.60 3.22
C THR A 271 9.35 10.66 2.02
N GLY A 272 10.65 10.86 2.24
CA GLY A 272 11.69 10.85 1.20
C GLY A 272 11.88 9.48 0.53
N THR A 273 11.49 8.35 1.17
CA THR A 273 11.53 7.02 0.53
C THR A 273 10.42 6.77 -0.48
N GLY A 274 9.64 7.77 -0.82
CA GLY A 274 8.53 7.72 -1.76
C GLY A 274 7.26 7.11 -1.18
N LEU A 275 6.14 7.59 -1.66
CA LEU A 275 4.80 7.15 -1.23
C LEU A 275 3.97 6.74 -2.44
N TYR A 276 3.54 5.47 -2.46
CA TYR A 276 2.57 4.97 -3.43
C TYR A 276 1.36 4.36 -2.68
N PRO A 277 0.51 5.20 -2.04
CA PRO A 277 -0.67 4.73 -1.33
C PRO A 277 -1.67 4.09 -2.31
N LEU A 278 -2.25 2.94 -1.98
CA LEU A 278 -3.22 2.24 -2.84
C LEU A 278 -4.37 3.15 -3.27
N LYS A 279 -4.85 4.00 -2.36
CA LYS A 279 -5.97 4.91 -2.62
C LYS A 279 -5.75 5.88 -3.79
N VAL A 280 -4.50 6.21 -4.15
CA VAL A 280 -4.20 7.01 -5.34
C VAL A 280 -4.54 6.20 -6.60
N PHE A 281 -4.02 4.96 -6.69
CA PHE A 281 -4.28 4.07 -7.81
C PHE A 281 -5.77 3.70 -7.91
N GLU A 282 -6.42 3.44 -6.79
CA GLU A 282 -7.84 3.10 -6.70
C GLU A 282 -8.73 4.28 -7.13
N THR A 283 -8.40 5.50 -6.71
CA THR A 283 -9.09 6.73 -7.12
C THR A 283 -8.98 6.96 -8.62
N LEU A 284 -7.76 6.96 -9.14
CA LEU A 284 -7.49 7.14 -10.57
C LEU A 284 -8.10 6.02 -11.40
N SER A 285 -8.11 4.81 -10.89
CA SER A 285 -8.77 3.66 -11.53
C SER A 285 -10.27 3.86 -11.70
N CYS A 286 -10.93 4.58 -10.80
CA CYS A 286 -12.34 4.97 -10.93
C CYS A 286 -12.58 6.13 -11.92
N GLY A 287 -11.55 6.63 -12.59
CA GLY A 287 -11.67 7.79 -13.48
C GLY A 287 -11.89 9.10 -12.73
N VAL A 288 -11.41 9.18 -11.49
CA VAL A 288 -11.57 10.34 -10.60
C VAL A 288 -10.18 10.95 -10.34
N PRO A 289 -10.01 12.29 -10.44
CA PRO A 289 -8.74 12.95 -10.16
C PRO A 289 -8.37 12.84 -8.69
N ALA A 290 -7.06 12.71 -8.41
CA ALA A 290 -6.57 12.63 -7.05
C ALA A 290 -5.92 13.96 -6.61
N ILE A 291 -6.23 14.44 -5.40
CA ILE A 291 -5.50 15.51 -4.73
C ILE A 291 -4.58 14.87 -3.70
N VAL A 292 -3.27 15.04 -3.89
CA VAL A 292 -2.24 14.37 -3.08
C VAL A 292 -1.33 15.39 -2.41
N SER A 293 -0.75 15.05 -1.24
CA SER A 293 0.36 15.85 -0.70
C SER A 293 1.58 15.74 -1.61
N ASP A 294 2.33 16.83 -1.73
CA ASP A 294 3.52 16.91 -2.58
C ASP A 294 4.70 16.13 -1.96
N PHE A 295 4.66 14.80 -2.17
CA PHE A 295 5.72 13.88 -1.80
C PHE A 295 6.10 13.01 -2.99
N PRO A 296 7.39 12.60 -3.10
CA PRO A 296 7.86 11.71 -4.15
C PRO A 296 6.99 10.45 -4.29
N GLY A 297 6.81 9.99 -5.50
CA GLY A 297 5.95 8.88 -5.87
C GLY A 297 4.52 9.33 -6.17
N GLN A 298 3.71 9.65 -5.16
CA GLN A 298 2.31 10.05 -5.40
C GLN A 298 2.17 11.36 -6.19
N ALA A 299 3.01 12.36 -5.91
CA ALA A 299 3.01 13.62 -6.63
C ALA A 299 3.55 13.46 -8.05
N ASP A 300 4.60 12.65 -8.21
CA ASP A 300 5.19 12.34 -9.52
C ASP A 300 4.14 11.64 -10.40
N LEU A 301 3.47 10.60 -9.89
CA LEU A 301 2.41 9.90 -10.62
C LEU A 301 1.31 10.84 -11.11
N VAL A 302 0.89 11.77 -10.24
CA VAL A 302 -0.20 12.71 -10.57
C VAL A 302 0.24 13.74 -11.58
N ARG A 303 1.46 14.29 -11.47
CA ARG A 303 2.01 15.28 -12.39
C ARG A 303 2.36 14.69 -13.75
N ASP A 304 3.05 13.55 -13.77
CA ASP A 304 3.52 12.91 -15.00
C ASP A 304 2.37 12.51 -15.92
N ASN A 305 1.19 12.21 -15.35
CA ASN A 305 0.00 11.82 -16.09
C ASN A 305 -1.07 12.93 -16.15
N ASP A 306 -0.82 14.10 -15.61
CA ASP A 306 -1.78 15.20 -15.52
C ASP A 306 -3.18 14.72 -15.08
N CYS A 307 -3.21 13.95 -13.96
CA CYS A 307 -4.39 13.23 -13.51
C CYS A 307 -4.89 13.64 -12.12
N GLY A 308 -4.50 14.83 -11.67
CA GLY A 308 -4.90 15.40 -10.38
C GLY A 308 -4.00 16.55 -9.97
N LEU A 309 -4.01 16.88 -8.68
CA LEU A 309 -3.30 18.04 -8.12
C LEU A 309 -2.38 17.60 -6.97
N ALA A 310 -1.14 18.11 -6.97
CA ALA A 310 -0.22 17.97 -5.86
C ALA A 310 -0.17 19.26 -5.05
N VAL A 311 -0.46 19.17 -3.73
CA VAL A 311 -0.54 20.31 -2.82
C VAL A 311 0.47 20.19 -1.68
N ALA A 312 0.88 21.32 -1.12
CA ALA A 312 1.77 21.34 0.03
C ALA A 312 1.17 20.50 1.18
N ALA A 313 2.00 19.62 1.76
CA ALA A 313 1.58 18.79 2.89
C ALA A 313 1.23 19.67 4.11
N GLU A 314 0.28 19.17 4.92
CA GLU A 314 -0.14 19.83 6.17
C GLU A 314 -0.63 21.28 5.95
N ASN A 315 -1.12 21.59 4.73
CA ASN A 315 -1.68 22.87 4.37
C ASN A 315 -3.18 22.74 4.04
N PRO A 316 -4.08 23.00 5.01
CA PRO A 316 -5.53 22.87 4.82
C PRO A 316 -6.07 23.81 3.75
N GLU A 317 -5.53 25.02 3.64
CA GLU A 317 -6.00 26.01 2.67
C GLU A 317 -5.64 25.60 1.23
N ALA A 318 -4.44 25.08 1.00
CA ALA A 318 -4.03 24.54 -0.30
C ALA A 318 -4.88 23.35 -0.71
N LEU A 319 -5.22 22.46 0.25
CA LEU A 319 -6.11 21.33 0.01
C LEU A 319 -7.53 21.80 -0.35
N ALA A 320 -8.08 22.77 0.42
CA ALA A 320 -9.41 23.33 0.14
C ALA A 320 -9.47 24.02 -1.23
N ARG A 321 -8.44 24.78 -1.59
CA ARG A 321 -8.32 25.45 -2.90
C ARG A 321 -8.32 24.45 -4.05
N ALA A 322 -7.55 23.37 -3.93
CA ALA A 322 -7.51 22.32 -4.95
C ALA A 322 -8.88 21.64 -5.13
N VAL A 323 -9.64 21.43 -4.05
CA VAL A 323 -11.03 20.96 -4.15
C VAL A 323 -11.92 22.00 -4.85
N ALA A 324 -11.74 23.29 -4.53
CA ALA A 324 -12.52 24.38 -5.16
C ALA A 324 -12.23 24.49 -6.66
N ASP A 325 -10.98 24.35 -7.08
CA ASP A 325 -10.57 24.41 -8.48
C ASP A 325 -11.23 23.28 -9.29
N LEU A 326 -11.22 22.03 -8.80
CA LEU A 326 -11.89 20.91 -9.46
C LEU A 326 -13.42 21.00 -9.39
N ALA A 327 -13.97 21.61 -8.33
CA ALA A 327 -15.42 21.83 -8.23
C ALA A 327 -15.92 22.94 -9.18
N ALA A 328 -15.07 23.92 -9.48
CA ALA A 328 -15.37 25.02 -10.39
C ALA A 328 -15.28 24.62 -11.87
N ASP A 329 -14.41 23.66 -12.21
CA ASP A 329 -14.25 23.12 -13.57
C ASP A 329 -14.40 21.58 -13.60
N PRO A 330 -15.64 21.10 -13.60
CA PRO A 330 -15.92 19.66 -13.68
C PRO A 330 -15.43 19.00 -14.99
N ALA A 331 -15.32 19.77 -16.08
CA ALA A 331 -14.82 19.26 -17.35
C ALA A 331 -13.32 18.92 -17.25
N CYS A 332 -12.52 19.83 -16.70
CA CYS A 332 -11.12 19.60 -16.43
C CYS A 332 -10.92 18.41 -15.48
N GLY A 333 -11.71 18.34 -14.38
CA GLY A 333 -11.69 17.21 -13.46
C GLY A 333 -11.96 15.86 -14.13
N LYS A 334 -12.95 15.82 -15.03
CA LYS A 334 -13.28 14.61 -15.81
C LYS A 334 -12.13 14.20 -16.75
N GLU A 335 -11.52 15.15 -17.44
CA GLU A 335 -10.36 14.87 -18.31
C GLU A 335 -9.17 14.34 -17.53
N MET A 336 -8.85 14.95 -16.38
CA MET A 336 -7.82 14.42 -15.46
C MET A 336 -8.14 12.98 -15.01
N GLY A 337 -9.41 12.71 -14.67
CA GLY A 337 -9.86 11.37 -14.29
C GLY A 337 -9.67 10.34 -15.41
N ILE A 338 -9.98 10.69 -16.65
CA ILE A 338 -9.78 9.82 -17.82
C ILE A 338 -8.30 9.51 -17.99
N ARG A 339 -7.41 10.52 -18.01
CA ARG A 339 -5.96 10.31 -18.09
C ARG A 339 -5.44 9.45 -16.96
N GLY A 340 -5.94 9.67 -15.75
CA GLY A 340 -5.61 8.85 -14.59
C GLY A 340 -6.01 7.39 -14.78
N ARG A 341 -7.23 7.12 -15.24
CA ARG A 341 -7.69 5.75 -15.52
C ARG A 341 -6.82 5.09 -16.58
N ASP A 342 -6.53 5.79 -17.68
CA ASP A 342 -5.71 5.27 -18.77
C ASP A 342 -4.30 4.89 -18.26
N ALA A 343 -3.67 5.76 -17.46
CA ALA A 343 -2.37 5.49 -16.86
C ALA A 343 -2.39 4.25 -15.95
N ILE A 344 -3.45 4.11 -15.10
CA ILE A 344 -3.56 2.97 -14.19
C ILE A 344 -3.78 1.67 -14.96
N VAL A 345 -4.66 1.66 -15.95
CA VAL A 345 -4.94 0.47 -16.77
C VAL A 345 -3.70 0.06 -17.57
N ALA A 346 -2.99 1.02 -18.16
CA ALA A 346 -1.84 0.76 -19.00
C ALA A 346 -0.60 0.26 -18.22
N ALA A 347 -0.39 0.75 -16.97
CA ALA A 347 0.87 0.54 -16.28
C ALA A 347 0.76 0.13 -14.80
N HIS A 348 -0.39 0.24 -14.16
CA HIS A 348 -0.50 0.10 -12.70
C HIS A 348 -1.67 -0.80 -12.25
N SER A 349 -2.16 -1.72 -13.09
CA SER A 349 -3.09 -2.75 -12.63
C SER A 349 -2.36 -3.80 -11.77
N TRP A 350 -3.07 -4.41 -10.82
CA TRP A 350 -2.50 -5.52 -10.04
C TRP A 350 -2.07 -6.69 -10.92
N ASP A 351 -2.68 -6.85 -12.09
CA ASP A 351 -2.28 -7.90 -13.01
C ASP A 351 -0.88 -7.64 -13.58
N ILE A 352 -0.60 -6.41 -13.99
CA ILE A 352 0.76 -5.99 -14.41
C ILE A 352 1.75 -6.13 -13.26
N ARG A 353 1.39 -5.73 -12.03
CA ARG A 353 2.27 -5.88 -10.85
C ARG A 353 2.61 -7.33 -10.55
N ALA A 354 1.64 -8.24 -10.69
CA ALA A 354 1.88 -9.66 -10.54
C ALA A 354 2.79 -10.23 -11.65
N GLU A 355 2.71 -9.69 -12.85
CA GLU A 355 3.64 -10.02 -13.96
C GLU A 355 5.06 -9.56 -13.63
N ASP A 356 5.24 -8.29 -13.25
CA ASP A 356 6.53 -7.74 -12.85
C ASP A 356 7.15 -8.55 -11.70
N THR A 357 6.32 -8.93 -10.71
CA THR A 357 6.74 -9.80 -9.60
C THR A 357 7.18 -11.18 -10.11
N ALA A 358 6.43 -11.78 -11.04
CA ALA A 358 6.77 -13.07 -11.63
C ALA A 358 8.08 -13.00 -12.42
N VAL A 359 8.32 -11.92 -13.18
CA VAL A 359 9.56 -11.67 -13.92
C VAL A 359 10.74 -11.55 -12.95
N SER A 360 10.58 -10.80 -11.86
CA SER A 360 11.60 -10.66 -10.80
C SER A 360 11.97 -12.01 -10.19
N ILE A 361 10.97 -12.81 -9.81
CA ILE A 361 11.19 -14.15 -9.24
C ILE A 361 11.86 -15.07 -10.27
N GLN A 362 11.42 -15.04 -11.54
CA GLN A 362 12.00 -15.87 -12.59
C GLN A 362 13.47 -15.49 -12.85
N ALA A 363 13.81 -14.22 -12.89
CA ALA A 363 15.17 -13.74 -13.04
C ALA A 363 16.09 -14.23 -11.89
N MET A 364 15.60 -14.27 -10.65
CA MET A 364 16.30 -14.87 -9.51
C MET A 364 16.58 -16.36 -9.75
N ILE A 365 15.58 -17.11 -10.19
CA ILE A 365 15.69 -18.56 -10.44
C ILE A 365 16.73 -18.83 -11.54
N ASP A 366 16.71 -18.04 -12.60
CA ASP A 366 17.61 -18.24 -13.75
C ASP A 366 19.06 -17.86 -13.42
N THR A 367 19.27 -16.80 -12.62
CA THR A 367 20.60 -16.43 -12.11
C THR A 367 21.21 -17.57 -11.29
N ARG A 368 20.42 -18.20 -10.41
CA ARG A 368 20.90 -19.33 -9.59
C ARG A 368 21.21 -20.59 -10.42
N LYS A 369 20.46 -20.86 -11.48
CA LYS A 369 20.77 -21.97 -12.39
C LYS A 369 22.10 -21.76 -13.10
N GLY A 370 22.37 -20.54 -13.57
CA GLY A 370 23.62 -20.20 -14.22
C GLY A 370 24.85 -20.27 -13.30
N LEU A 371 24.67 -20.13 -11.99
CA LEU A 371 25.74 -20.28 -10.98
C LEU A 371 26.02 -21.75 -10.59
N ASN A 372 25.08 -22.66 -10.83
CA ASN A 372 25.14 -24.07 -10.46
C ASN A 372 25.40 -25.02 -11.66
N GLY A 373 25.48 -24.51 -12.88
CA GLY A 373 25.82 -25.22 -14.11
C GLY A 373 27.21 -24.87 -14.57
#